data_d5c92469ac2a091badf3c3cbb72177ee
#
_entry.id   d5c92469ac2a091badf3c3cbb72177ee
#
_cell.length_a   1.000
_cell.length_b   1.000
_cell.length_c   1.000
_cell.angle_alpha   90.00
_cell.angle_beta   90.00
_cell.angle_gamma   90.00
#
_symmetry.space_group_name_H-M   'P 1'
#
loop_
_entity.id
_entity.type
_entity.pdbx_description
1 polymer ?
#
loop_
_entity_poly.entity_id
_entity_poly.type
_entity_poly.pdbx_seq_one_letter_code
_entity_poly.pdbx_strand_id
1 'polypeptide(L)'
;KVFKVFDDQDSGNICFGTEKDGERYFIKFAGAPTAEYNGTLEDAVTRLKSSLPVYENLKHKNLIEFVEAKEINGGFAMVFKWVDGDCMGRMYPAEHRRFMNLPFTDRLNVFGDILDFLDYTNSSGYTAVDFYDGSIMYDAENHKTTICDVDFFRKQPCVNDMGRMWGSSKFQSPEEYQLGADIDEITNVYCAGAFAFALFG
;
A
#
# COMPACT_ATOMS: atom_id res chain seq x y z
N LYS A 1 -8.51 -18.34 13.48
CA LYS A 1 -9.72 -17.53 13.77
C LYS A 1 -9.65 -16.23 12.98
N VAL A 2 -10.75 -15.84 12.29
CA VAL A 2 -10.90 -14.51 11.71
C VAL A 2 -11.43 -13.57 12.79
N PHE A 3 -10.81 -12.39 12.97
CA PHE A 3 -11.25 -11.38 13.94
C PHE A 3 -11.65 -10.06 13.28
N LYS A 4 -11.23 -9.81 12.01
CA LYS A 4 -11.60 -8.62 11.25
C LYS A 4 -11.76 -8.97 9.77
N VAL A 5 -12.72 -8.36 9.09
CA VAL A 5 -12.94 -8.49 7.65
C VAL A 5 -13.00 -7.08 7.06
N PHE A 6 -12.39 -6.91 5.89
CA PHE A 6 -12.43 -5.70 5.08
C PHE A 6 -12.93 -6.12 3.70
N ASP A 7 -14.18 -5.86 3.41
CA ASP A 7 -14.89 -6.31 2.20
C ASP A 7 -15.42 -5.15 1.33
N ASP A 8 -15.19 -3.92 1.76
CA ASP A 8 -15.55 -2.67 1.08
C ASP A 8 -14.44 -2.15 0.14
N GLN A 9 -13.62 -3.06 -0.40
CA GLN A 9 -12.49 -2.73 -1.27
C GLN A 9 -12.91 -2.73 -2.74
N ASP A 10 -12.53 -1.69 -3.48
CA ASP A 10 -12.74 -1.56 -4.93
C ASP A 10 -11.70 -2.33 -5.76
N SER A 11 -10.65 -2.87 -5.12
CA SER A 11 -9.60 -3.66 -5.76
C SER A 11 -10.02 -5.07 -6.18
N GLY A 12 -11.18 -5.56 -5.74
CA GLY A 12 -11.61 -6.95 -5.92
C GLY A 12 -10.97 -7.94 -4.95
N ASN A 13 -10.25 -7.44 -3.95
CA ASN A 13 -9.69 -8.24 -2.87
C ASN A 13 -10.59 -8.17 -1.63
N ILE A 14 -10.77 -9.31 -0.94
CA ILE A 14 -11.28 -9.30 0.44
C ILE A 14 -10.06 -9.45 1.36
N CYS A 15 -9.99 -8.58 2.38
CA CYS A 15 -8.90 -8.67 3.34
C CYS A 15 -9.39 -9.12 4.71
N PHE A 16 -8.54 -9.88 5.40
CA PHE A 16 -8.87 -10.49 6.68
C PHE A 16 -7.78 -10.23 7.72
N GLY A 17 -8.20 -9.86 8.94
CA GLY A 17 -7.39 -10.04 10.14
C GLY A 17 -7.62 -11.44 10.70
N THR A 18 -6.57 -12.24 10.82
CA THR A 18 -6.64 -13.62 11.29
C THR A 18 -5.65 -13.89 12.42
N GLU A 19 -5.97 -14.87 13.25
CA GLU A 19 -5.12 -15.32 14.33
C GLU A 19 -4.94 -16.84 14.24
N LYS A 20 -3.70 -17.30 14.31
CA LYS A 20 -3.31 -18.70 14.34
C LYS A 20 -2.13 -18.90 15.28
N ASP A 21 -2.25 -19.81 16.21
CA ASP A 21 -1.20 -20.19 17.17
C ASP A 21 -0.64 -19.01 17.99
N GLY A 22 -1.51 -18.04 18.32
CA GLY A 22 -1.15 -16.81 19.03
C GLY A 22 -0.55 -15.69 18.17
N GLU A 23 -0.32 -15.95 16.90
CA GLU A 23 0.20 -14.98 15.94
C GLU A 23 -0.93 -14.39 15.10
N ARG A 24 -0.85 -13.07 14.82
CA ARG A 24 -1.83 -12.36 13.98
C ARG A 24 -1.28 -12.10 12.58
N TYR A 25 -2.17 -12.23 11.60
CA TYR A 25 -1.86 -12.07 10.18
C TYR A 25 -2.90 -11.20 9.49
N PHE A 26 -2.45 -10.48 8.49
CA PHE A 26 -3.28 -9.81 7.50
C PHE A 26 -3.24 -10.63 6.21
N ILE A 27 -4.40 -10.94 5.65
CA ILE A 27 -4.52 -11.73 4.43
C ILE A 27 -5.26 -10.91 3.37
N LYS A 28 -4.65 -10.73 2.21
CA LYS A 28 -5.33 -10.26 0.99
C LYS A 28 -5.75 -11.48 0.18
N PHE A 29 -7.01 -11.58 -0.21
CA PHE A 29 -7.54 -12.68 -1.00
C PHE A 29 -8.33 -12.16 -2.21
N ALA A 30 -7.95 -12.61 -3.41
CA ALA A 30 -8.67 -12.43 -4.66
C ALA A 30 -9.29 -13.77 -5.10
N GLY A 31 -10.50 -13.73 -5.67
CA GLY A 31 -11.21 -14.92 -6.15
C GLY A 31 -12.61 -15.11 -5.54
N ALA A 32 -13.10 -14.09 -4.82
CA ALA A 32 -14.49 -14.01 -4.36
C ALA A 32 -15.10 -12.66 -4.75
N PRO A 33 -16.42 -12.58 -4.99
CA PRO A 33 -17.09 -11.31 -5.27
C PRO A 33 -16.94 -10.33 -4.10
N THR A 34 -16.71 -9.06 -4.40
CA THR A 34 -16.74 -7.93 -3.45
C THR A 34 -17.83 -6.94 -3.83
N ALA A 35 -18.28 -6.11 -2.88
CA ALA A 35 -19.40 -5.21 -3.09
C ALA A 35 -19.11 -4.09 -4.10
N GLU A 36 -17.89 -3.57 -4.11
CA GLU A 36 -17.51 -2.37 -4.87
C GLU A 36 -16.76 -2.67 -6.18
N TYR A 37 -16.29 -3.90 -6.37
CA TYR A 37 -15.49 -4.25 -7.55
C TYR A 37 -16.35 -4.64 -8.74
N ASN A 38 -16.19 -3.93 -9.87
CA ASN A 38 -16.95 -4.15 -11.11
C ASN A 38 -16.18 -4.98 -12.17
N GLY A 39 -14.97 -5.44 -11.87
CA GLY A 39 -14.16 -6.30 -12.75
C GLY A 39 -14.49 -7.78 -12.58
N THR A 40 -13.76 -8.64 -13.28
CA THR A 40 -13.90 -10.10 -13.15
C THR A 40 -13.07 -10.65 -11.99
N LEU A 41 -13.45 -11.80 -11.46
CA LEU A 41 -12.66 -12.49 -10.42
C LEU A 41 -11.28 -12.89 -10.94
N GLU A 42 -11.18 -13.25 -12.21
CA GLU A 42 -9.92 -13.58 -12.88
C GLU A 42 -8.97 -12.38 -12.96
N ASP A 43 -9.51 -11.18 -13.29
CA ASP A 43 -8.73 -9.94 -13.29
C ASP A 43 -8.20 -9.61 -11.89
N ALA A 44 -9.04 -9.75 -10.85
CA ALA A 44 -8.61 -9.53 -9.46
C ALA A 44 -7.49 -10.49 -9.05
N VAL A 45 -7.64 -11.78 -9.35
CA VAL A 45 -6.62 -12.81 -9.08
C VAL A 45 -5.33 -12.51 -9.84
N THR A 46 -5.42 -12.16 -11.12
CA THR A 46 -4.24 -11.83 -11.96
C THR A 46 -3.52 -10.62 -11.40
N ARG A 47 -4.25 -9.58 -10.98
CA ARG A 47 -3.69 -8.36 -10.40
C ARG A 47 -2.97 -8.65 -9.09
N LEU A 48 -3.61 -9.38 -8.16
CA LEU A 48 -2.97 -9.73 -6.89
C LEU A 48 -1.73 -10.61 -7.10
N LYS A 49 -1.77 -11.56 -8.04
CA LYS A 49 -0.58 -12.34 -8.42
C LYS A 49 0.54 -11.47 -8.98
N SER A 50 0.22 -10.47 -9.77
CA SER A 50 1.22 -9.57 -10.38
C SER A 50 1.94 -8.69 -9.36
N SER A 51 1.37 -8.47 -8.18
CA SER A 51 2.02 -7.72 -7.09
C SER A 51 3.02 -8.55 -6.28
N LEU A 52 2.96 -9.89 -6.34
CA LEU A 52 3.83 -10.78 -5.56
C LEU A 52 5.33 -10.47 -5.72
N PRO A 53 5.87 -10.28 -6.95
CA PRO A 53 7.29 -9.96 -7.11
C PRO A 53 7.74 -8.68 -6.39
N VAL A 54 6.85 -7.70 -6.20
CA VAL A 54 7.17 -6.47 -5.46
C VAL A 54 7.49 -6.81 -4.01
N TYR A 55 6.63 -7.58 -3.33
CA TYR A 55 6.84 -8.01 -1.94
C TYR A 55 7.99 -9.02 -1.77
N GLU A 56 8.30 -9.79 -2.80
CA GLU A 56 9.46 -10.71 -2.78
C GLU A 56 10.79 -9.96 -2.93
N ASN A 57 10.82 -8.90 -3.74
CA ASN A 57 12.03 -8.15 -4.07
C ASN A 57 12.31 -7.00 -3.10
N LEU A 58 11.27 -6.29 -2.64
CA LEU A 58 11.45 -5.19 -1.70
C LEU A 58 11.49 -5.72 -0.26
N LYS A 59 12.57 -5.39 0.45
CA LYS A 59 12.77 -5.74 1.86
C LYS A 59 13.26 -4.52 2.62
N HIS A 60 12.36 -3.90 3.37
CA HIS A 60 12.66 -2.68 4.13
C HIS A 60 12.08 -2.76 5.54
N LYS A 61 12.75 -2.11 6.52
CA LYS A 61 12.32 -2.10 7.93
C LYS A 61 10.91 -1.57 8.14
N ASN A 62 10.47 -0.65 7.27
CA ASN A 62 9.15 -0.03 7.32
C ASN A 62 8.13 -0.70 6.38
N LEU A 63 8.51 -1.66 5.53
CA LEU A 63 7.56 -2.41 4.71
C LEU A 63 6.89 -3.51 5.54
N ILE A 64 5.58 -3.70 5.33
CA ILE A 64 4.85 -4.81 5.92
C ILE A 64 5.55 -6.16 5.62
N GLU A 65 5.68 -7.00 6.63
CA GLU A 65 6.35 -8.29 6.48
C GLU A 65 5.47 -9.27 5.70
N PHE A 66 5.91 -9.59 4.48
CA PHE A 66 5.32 -10.65 3.65
C PHE A 66 5.75 -12.01 4.17
N VAL A 67 4.76 -12.92 4.37
CA VAL A 67 4.98 -14.27 4.91
C VAL A 67 4.95 -15.32 3.82
N GLU A 68 3.85 -15.39 3.07
CA GLU A 68 3.66 -16.38 2.02
C GLU A 68 2.55 -15.99 1.05
N ALA A 69 2.53 -16.64 -0.12
CA ALA A 69 1.41 -16.58 -1.05
C ALA A 69 0.94 -17.99 -1.41
N LYS A 70 -0.36 -18.16 -1.64
CA LYS A 70 -0.98 -19.44 -1.94
C LYS A 70 -2.12 -19.34 -2.94
N GLU A 71 -2.22 -20.32 -3.82
CA GLU A 71 -3.46 -20.56 -4.58
C GLU A 71 -4.44 -21.36 -3.72
N ILE A 72 -5.69 -20.87 -3.65
CA ILE A 72 -6.74 -21.47 -2.81
C ILE A 72 -8.05 -21.48 -3.62
N ASN A 73 -8.53 -22.70 -3.98
CA ASN A 73 -9.86 -22.91 -4.61
C ASN A 73 -10.12 -21.99 -5.83
N GLY A 74 -9.12 -21.80 -6.71
CA GLY A 74 -9.23 -20.94 -7.88
C GLY A 74 -9.00 -19.46 -7.61
N GLY A 75 -8.78 -19.07 -6.36
CA GLY A 75 -8.35 -17.74 -5.94
C GLY A 75 -6.88 -17.70 -5.57
N PHE A 76 -6.43 -16.54 -5.13
CA PHE A 76 -5.06 -16.29 -4.69
C PHE A 76 -5.04 -15.50 -3.40
N ALA A 77 -4.21 -15.92 -2.46
CA ALA A 77 -4.03 -15.28 -1.16
C ALA A 77 -2.58 -14.85 -0.95
N MET A 78 -2.38 -13.67 -0.41
CA MET A 78 -1.11 -13.19 0.13
C MET A 78 -1.26 -12.96 1.63
N VAL A 79 -0.30 -13.48 2.39
CA VAL A 79 -0.30 -13.44 3.86
C VAL A 79 0.83 -12.54 4.33
N PHE A 80 0.49 -11.64 5.23
CA PHE A 80 1.41 -10.68 5.86
C PHE A 80 1.30 -10.78 7.38
N LYS A 81 2.33 -10.37 8.10
CA LYS A 81 2.21 -10.14 9.54
C LYS A 81 1.18 -9.02 9.80
N TRP A 82 0.40 -9.16 10.84
CA TRP A 82 -0.54 -8.12 11.26
C TRP A 82 0.22 -6.87 11.71
N VAL A 83 -0.30 -5.70 11.35
CA VAL A 83 0.22 -4.40 11.77
C VAL A 83 -0.80 -3.75 12.71
N ASP A 84 -0.35 -3.35 13.89
CA ASP A 84 -1.11 -2.51 14.80
C ASP A 84 -0.84 -1.03 14.50
N GLY A 85 -1.75 -0.17 14.91
CA GLY A 85 -1.62 1.27 14.75
C GLY A 85 -2.79 1.90 14.02
N ASP A 86 -2.68 3.21 13.80
CA ASP A 86 -3.67 4.02 13.09
C ASP A 86 -3.26 4.23 11.63
N CYS A 87 -4.24 4.08 10.73
CA CYS A 87 -4.04 4.40 9.32
C CYS A 87 -4.06 5.91 9.12
N MET A 88 -3.09 6.43 8.37
CA MET A 88 -3.04 7.84 7.97
C MET A 88 -4.18 8.20 6.99
N GLY A 89 -4.74 7.23 6.29
CA GLY A 89 -5.73 7.41 5.24
C GLY A 89 -7.07 7.94 5.74
N ARG A 90 -7.64 8.85 4.97
CA ARG A 90 -8.94 9.50 5.28
C ARG A 90 -10.14 8.57 5.22
N MET A 91 -10.00 7.39 4.61
CA MET A 91 -11.00 6.34 4.58
C MET A 91 -11.30 5.77 5.98
N TYR A 92 -10.39 5.97 6.94
CA TYR A 92 -10.56 5.62 8.35
C TYR A 92 -10.61 6.91 9.22
N PRO A 93 -11.75 7.64 9.27
CA PRO A 93 -11.76 9.01 9.81
C PRO A 93 -11.38 9.13 11.28
N ALA A 94 -11.63 8.11 12.09
CA ALA A 94 -11.25 8.10 13.51
C ALA A 94 -9.74 7.91 13.68
N GLU A 95 -9.15 6.99 12.95
CA GLU A 95 -7.70 6.70 12.93
C GLU A 95 -6.94 7.89 12.35
N HIS A 96 -7.38 8.39 11.18
CA HIS A 96 -6.82 9.59 10.57
C HIS A 96 -6.77 10.79 11.54
N ARG A 97 -7.84 11.03 12.29
CA ARG A 97 -7.85 12.13 13.28
C ARG A 97 -6.83 11.91 14.39
N ARG A 98 -6.69 10.69 14.91
CA ARG A 98 -5.66 10.39 15.93
C ARG A 98 -4.26 10.60 15.36
N PHE A 99 -4.03 10.10 14.15
CA PHE A 99 -2.77 10.28 13.44
C PHE A 99 -2.42 11.78 13.25
N MET A 100 -3.35 12.59 12.77
CA MET A 100 -3.12 14.03 12.54
C MET A 100 -2.95 14.82 13.83
N ASN A 101 -3.41 14.30 14.97
CA ASN A 101 -3.18 14.87 16.31
C ASN A 101 -1.87 14.44 16.96
N LEU A 102 -1.07 13.60 16.32
CA LEU A 102 0.26 13.25 16.81
C LEU A 102 1.14 14.49 16.97
N PRO A 103 2.10 14.48 17.92
CA PRO A 103 3.11 15.52 18.02
C PRO A 103 3.79 15.75 16.66
N PHE A 104 4.20 16.99 16.42
CA PHE A 104 4.91 17.34 15.19
C PHE A 104 6.15 16.47 14.96
N THR A 105 6.88 16.16 16.02
CA THR A 105 8.07 15.30 15.99
C THR A 105 7.75 13.89 15.48
N ASP A 106 6.61 13.32 15.89
CA ASP A 106 6.21 11.98 15.44
C ASP A 106 5.83 11.99 13.97
N ARG A 107 5.06 13.00 13.53
CA ARG A 107 4.75 13.18 12.10
C ARG A 107 6.01 13.42 11.26
N LEU A 108 7.01 14.13 11.80
CA LEU A 108 8.29 14.33 11.13
C LEU A 108 9.08 13.02 11.02
N ASN A 109 9.05 12.16 12.05
CA ASN A 109 9.66 10.83 12.00
C ASN A 109 8.98 9.93 10.97
N VAL A 110 7.62 9.93 10.92
CA VAL A 110 6.87 9.22 9.88
C VAL A 110 7.27 9.69 8.49
N PHE A 111 7.40 11.01 8.29
CA PHE A 111 7.86 11.55 7.01
C PHE A 111 9.27 11.09 6.66
N GLY A 112 10.18 11.09 7.63
CA GLY A 112 11.54 10.56 7.47
C GLY A 112 11.55 9.09 7.05
N ASP A 113 10.71 8.26 7.66
CA ASP A 113 10.55 6.84 7.30
C ASP A 113 9.99 6.66 5.88
N ILE A 114 9.06 7.52 5.45
CA ILE A 114 8.52 7.53 4.08
C ILE A 114 9.62 7.89 3.08
N LEU A 115 10.42 8.92 3.35
CA LEU A 115 11.53 9.32 2.48
C LEU A 115 12.57 8.21 2.36
N ASP A 116 12.97 7.60 3.48
CA ASP A 116 13.92 6.47 3.54
C ASP A 116 13.41 5.29 2.69
N PHE A 117 12.10 5.00 2.78
CA PHE A 117 11.49 3.95 1.97
C PHE A 117 11.41 4.29 0.48
N LEU A 118 11.09 5.53 0.11
CA LEU A 118 11.05 5.96 -1.31
C LEU A 118 12.46 5.95 -1.93
N ASP A 119 13.48 6.37 -1.20
CA ASP A 119 14.89 6.29 -1.64
C ASP A 119 15.31 4.84 -1.84
N TYR A 120 14.99 3.96 -0.88
CA TYR A 120 15.21 2.52 -1.00
C TYR A 120 14.48 1.91 -2.21
N THR A 121 13.23 2.28 -2.42
CA THR A 121 12.39 1.82 -3.54
C THR A 121 13.04 2.19 -4.88
N ASN A 122 13.45 3.45 -5.01
CA ASN A 122 14.15 3.94 -6.20
C ASN A 122 15.48 3.21 -6.41
N SER A 123 16.30 3.09 -5.38
CA SER A 123 17.58 2.36 -5.44
C SER A 123 17.42 0.87 -5.76
N SER A 124 16.25 0.30 -5.48
CA SER A 124 15.89 -1.07 -5.83
C SER A 124 15.33 -1.21 -7.24
N GLY A 125 15.25 -0.11 -8.02
CA GLY A 125 14.75 -0.07 -9.38
C GLY A 125 13.23 -0.13 -9.49
N TYR A 126 12.50 0.46 -8.53
CA TYR A 126 11.05 0.56 -8.54
C TYR A 126 10.56 2.00 -8.44
N THR A 127 9.38 2.25 -9.01
CA THR A 127 8.61 3.49 -8.83
C THR A 127 7.36 3.22 -8.03
N ALA A 128 7.07 4.09 -7.06
CA ALA A 128 5.96 3.97 -6.13
C ALA A 128 4.65 4.48 -6.76
N VAL A 129 4.05 3.69 -7.64
CA VAL A 129 2.73 3.94 -8.20
C VAL A 129 1.65 3.56 -7.17
N ASP A 130 0.57 4.34 -7.09
CA ASP A 130 -0.51 4.15 -6.11
C ASP A 130 -0.04 4.18 -4.64
N PHE A 131 0.95 5.01 -4.35
CA PHE A 131 1.44 5.19 -2.99
C PHE A 131 0.84 6.47 -2.39
N TYR A 132 0.09 6.35 -1.30
CA TYR A 132 -0.70 7.44 -0.74
C TYR A 132 -0.90 7.27 0.78
N ASP A 133 -1.61 8.19 1.41
CA ASP A 133 -1.83 8.22 2.86
C ASP A 133 -2.48 6.93 3.41
N GLY A 134 -3.32 6.25 2.62
CA GLY A 134 -3.93 4.97 2.97
C GLY A 134 -2.94 3.81 3.07
N SER A 135 -1.75 3.95 2.50
CA SER A 135 -0.69 2.94 2.58
C SER A 135 0.13 3.03 3.87
N ILE A 136 -0.11 4.04 4.72
CA ILE A 136 0.71 4.30 5.92
C ILE A 136 -0.05 3.94 7.19
N MET A 137 0.56 3.08 8.00
CA MET A 137 0.14 2.76 9.36
C MET A 137 1.17 3.29 10.36
N TYR A 138 0.72 3.82 11.50
CA TYR A 138 1.61 4.27 12.57
C TYR A 138 1.16 3.73 13.93
N ASP A 139 2.03 2.99 14.57
CA ASP A 139 1.89 2.54 15.95
C ASP A 139 2.52 3.58 16.88
N ALA A 140 1.66 4.36 17.55
CA ALA A 140 2.10 5.43 18.43
C ALA A 140 2.74 4.93 19.73
N GLU A 141 2.42 3.70 20.18
CA GLU A 141 3.01 3.12 21.38
C GLU A 141 4.46 2.69 21.16
N ASN A 142 4.75 2.14 19.98
CA ASN A 142 6.07 1.65 19.62
C ASN A 142 6.84 2.61 18.69
N HIS A 143 6.28 3.77 18.37
CA HIS A 143 6.85 4.75 17.43
C HIS A 143 7.26 4.12 16.09
N LYS A 144 6.40 3.26 15.55
CA LYS A 144 6.70 2.47 14.36
C LYS A 144 5.81 2.85 13.19
N THR A 145 6.44 3.28 12.10
CA THR A 145 5.80 3.44 10.79
C THR A 145 5.82 2.12 10.05
N THR A 146 4.69 1.72 9.45
CA THR A 146 4.63 0.57 8.54
C THR A 146 3.91 0.96 7.26
N ILE A 147 4.53 0.63 6.13
CA ILE A 147 3.99 0.79 4.78
C ILE A 147 3.32 -0.51 4.39
N CYS A 148 2.02 -0.46 4.11
CA CYS A 148 1.18 -1.67 4.00
C CYS A 148 0.76 -2.03 2.59
N ASP A 149 0.78 -1.10 1.65
CA ASP A 149 0.25 -1.32 0.30
C ASP A 149 1.22 -0.82 -0.77
N VAL A 150 1.83 -1.76 -1.49
CA VAL A 150 2.78 -1.52 -2.57
C VAL A 150 2.42 -2.35 -3.81
N ASP A 151 1.16 -2.78 -3.93
CA ASP A 151 0.68 -3.71 -4.95
C ASP A 151 0.93 -3.20 -6.38
N PHE A 152 0.91 -1.89 -6.57
CA PHE A 152 1.04 -1.25 -7.89
C PHE A 152 2.41 -0.66 -8.18
N PHE A 153 3.40 -0.89 -7.31
CA PHE A 153 4.77 -0.44 -7.59
C PHE A 153 5.27 -1.06 -8.90
N ARG A 154 5.88 -0.23 -9.73
CA ARG A 154 6.36 -0.59 -11.07
C ARG A 154 7.87 -0.73 -11.10
N LYS A 155 8.35 -1.82 -11.70
CA LYS A 155 9.79 -1.99 -11.95
C LYS A 155 10.25 -1.05 -13.05
N GLN A 156 11.35 -0.33 -12.81
CA GLN A 156 11.97 0.56 -13.78
C GLN A 156 12.80 -0.21 -14.83
N PRO A 157 12.94 0.28 -16.11
CA PRO A 157 12.20 1.43 -16.62
C PRO A 157 10.75 1.07 -16.93
N CYS A 158 9.81 1.99 -16.69
CA CYS A 158 8.42 1.81 -17.07
C CYS A 158 7.81 3.09 -17.62
N VAL A 159 6.72 2.91 -18.37
CA VAL A 159 5.95 4.02 -18.93
C VAL A 159 4.50 3.89 -18.50
N ASN A 160 3.79 5.00 -18.48
CA ASN A 160 2.34 5.00 -18.26
C ASN A 160 1.64 4.40 -19.49
N ASP A 161 1.15 3.19 -19.35
CA ASP A 161 0.43 2.42 -20.36
C ASP A 161 -1.11 2.52 -20.25
N MET A 162 -1.61 3.30 -19.26
CA MET A 162 -3.03 3.38 -18.91
C MET A 162 -3.67 4.74 -19.24
N GLY A 163 -2.88 5.80 -19.42
CA GLY A 163 -3.34 7.18 -19.48
C GLY A 163 -3.49 7.75 -18.08
N ARG A 164 -4.57 7.44 -17.35
CA ARG A 164 -4.65 7.69 -15.91
C ARG A 164 -4.28 6.41 -15.18
N MET A 165 -3.17 6.43 -14.46
CA MET A 165 -2.73 5.32 -13.63
C MET A 165 -3.59 5.19 -12.37
N TRP A 166 -3.52 4.04 -11.70
CA TRP A 166 -4.14 3.83 -10.40
C TRP A 166 -3.53 4.77 -9.36
N GLY A 167 -4.33 5.19 -8.40
CA GLY A 167 -3.86 5.98 -7.28
C GLY A 167 -4.80 7.09 -6.84
N SER A 168 -4.48 7.63 -5.66
CA SER A 168 -5.15 8.81 -5.11
C SER A 168 -4.65 10.07 -5.82
N SER A 169 -5.57 10.84 -6.42
CA SER A 169 -5.24 12.04 -7.20
C SER A 169 -4.42 13.11 -6.46
N LYS A 170 -4.39 13.06 -5.13
CA LYS A 170 -3.58 13.98 -4.31
C LYS A 170 -2.10 13.61 -4.30
N PHE A 171 -1.78 12.36 -4.61
CA PHE A 171 -0.44 11.81 -4.56
C PHE A 171 0.11 11.49 -5.94
N GLN A 172 -0.75 11.51 -6.97
CA GLN A 172 -0.36 11.23 -8.35
C GLN A 172 0.35 12.42 -8.99
N SER A 173 1.49 12.16 -9.59
CA SER A 173 2.26 13.11 -10.37
C SER A 173 1.63 13.38 -11.74
N PRO A 174 1.98 14.48 -12.43
CA PRO A 174 1.41 14.81 -13.73
C PRO A 174 1.60 13.72 -14.80
N GLU A 175 2.74 13.05 -14.83
CA GLU A 175 3.07 11.98 -15.76
C GLU A 175 2.18 10.75 -15.59
N GLU A 176 1.63 10.51 -14.40
CA GLU A 176 0.68 9.42 -14.15
C GLU A 176 -0.70 9.64 -14.82
N TYR A 177 -0.92 10.83 -15.40
CA TYR A 177 -2.12 11.16 -16.21
C TYR A 177 -1.83 11.21 -17.72
N GLN A 178 -0.58 11.00 -18.13
CA GLN A 178 -0.17 11.16 -19.51
C GLN A 178 0.27 9.82 -20.11
N LEU A 179 -0.54 9.28 -21.03
CA LEU A 179 -0.21 8.04 -21.76
C LEU A 179 1.16 8.14 -22.45
N GLY A 180 2.03 7.17 -22.20
CA GLY A 180 3.37 7.09 -22.77
C GLY A 180 4.42 7.92 -22.03
N ALA A 181 4.07 8.62 -20.95
CA ALA A 181 5.06 9.32 -20.13
C ALA A 181 5.94 8.32 -19.36
N ASP A 182 7.18 8.69 -19.12
CA ASP A 182 8.09 7.92 -18.27
C ASP A 182 7.64 8.01 -16.82
N ILE A 183 7.69 6.87 -16.13
CA ILE A 183 7.37 6.70 -14.71
C ILE A 183 8.65 6.25 -14.00
N ASP A 184 9.29 7.16 -13.29
CA ASP A 184 10.64 7.01 -12.77
C ASP A 184 10.83 7.64 -11.38
N GLU A 185 12.07 8.00 -11.02
CA GLU A 185 12.40 8.64 -9.74
C GLU A 185 11.74 10.01 -9.55
N ILE A 186 11.39 10.73 -10.61
CA ILE A 186 10.71 12.04 -10.51
C ILE A 186 9.31 11.83 -9.96
N THR A 187 8.63 10.76 -10.37
CA THR A 187 7.34 10.32 -9.81
C THR A 187 7.47 10.08 -8.29
N ASN A 188 8.53 9.40 -7.84
CA ASN A 188 8.78 9.18 -6.41
C ASN A 188 9.01 10.51 -5.65
N VAL A 189 9.75 11.45 -6.24
CA VAL A 189 9.98 12.79 -5.65
C VAL A 189 8.68 13.57 -5.53
N TYR A 190 7.81 13.53 -6.55
CA TYR A 190 6.50 14.17 -6.48
C TYR A 190 5.65 13.59 -5.35
N CYS A 191 5.61 12.26 -5.25
CA CYS A 191 4.90 11.55 -4.18
C CYS A 191 5.42 11.96 -2.79
N ALA A 192 6.75 12.08 -2.60
CA ALA A 192 7.35 12.58 -1.36
C ALA A 192 6.86 13.99 -1.01
N GLY A 193 6.78 14.90 -2.01
CA GLY A 193 6.22 16.24 -1.84
C GLY A 193 4.74 16.23 -1.43
N ALA A 194 3.95 15.32 -2.01
CA ALA A 194 2.54 15.14 -1.67
C ALA A 194 2.37 14.65 -0.21
N PHE A 195 3.22 13.74 0.26
CA PHE A 195 3.25 13.33 1.67
C PHE A 195 3.63 14.48 2.60
N ALA A 196 4.63 15.30 2.25
CA ALA A 196 5.00 16.48 3.03
C ALA A 196 3.79 17.40 3.19
N PHE A 197 3.06 17.66 2.10
CA PHE A 197 1.86 18.48 2.13
C PHE A 197 0.72 17.84 2.96
N ALA A 198 0.54 16.52 2.85
CA ALA A 198 -0.49 15.83 3.62
C ALA A 198 -0.20 15.82 5.14
N LEU A 199 1.07 15.80 5.53
CA LEU A 199 1.50 15.73 6.93
C LEU A 199 1.59 17.10 7.60
N PHE A 200 1.91 18.17 6.85
CA PHE A 200 2.29 19.47 7.41
C PHE A 200 1.55 20.67 6.81
N GLY A 201 0.81 20.48 5.69
CA GLY A 201 0.06 21.52 4.96
C GLY A 201 -1.27 21.96 5.57
#